data_10c175c5687ccdb7f5298531bdc2b6b9
#
_entry.id   10c175c5687ccdb7f5298531bdc2b6b9
#
_cell.length_a   1.000
_cell.length_b   1.000
_cell.length_c   1.000
_cell.angle_alpha   90.00
_cell.angle_beta   90.00
_cell.angle_gamma   90.00
#
_symmetry.space_group_name_H-M   'P 1'
#
loop_
_entity.id
_entity.type
_entity.pdbx_description
1 polymer ?
#
loop_
_entity_poly.entity_id
_entity_poly.type
_entity_poly.pdbx_seq_one_letter_code
_entity_poly.pdbx_strand_id
1 'polypeptide(L)'
;MTRSEIHKKLNNTKVYLGKHSEEVQKKLFELGYSWGNGNTYVSYPTKPFLFISTYNDFLLGYSDNLKDFNEDRAKEITVEDILGIEEDVNTSFKNKQELLEEMAKHSPYGWITNGCRTGQIISCDDQGFTIIEHLRLMFIRYEDIDKYYGDLTFMDRDPFKLSD
;
A
#
# COMPACT_ATOMS: atom_id res chain seq x y z
N MET A 1 3.41 -11.82 -3.44
CA MET A 1 3.81 -10.45 -3.90
C MET A 1 3.92 -9.54 -2.69
N THR A 2 4.94 -8.71 -2.64
CA THR A 2 5.04 -7.63 -1.62
C THR A 2 3.98 -6.55 -1.87
N ARG A 3 3.62 -5.77 -0.84
CA ARG A 3 2.68 -4.63 -1.00
C ARG A 3 3.14 -3.63 -2.07
N SER A 4 4.43 -3.35 -2.15
CA SER A 4 4.98 -2.46 -3.18
C SER A 4 4.75 -2.98 -4.60
N GLU A 5 4.92 -4.29 -4.81
CA GLU A 5 4.65 -4.93 -6.11
C GLU A 5 3.15 -4.94 -6.43
N ILE A 6 2.30 -5.18 -5.43
CA ILE A 6 0.84 -5.13 -5.57
C ILE A 6 0.41 -3.72 -5.96
N HIS A 7 0.89 -2.72 -5.25
CA HIS A 7 0.63 -1.31 -5.54
C HIS A 7 1.08 -0.93 -6.95
N LYS A 8 2.29 -1.31 -7.35
CA LYS A 8 2.80 -1.07 -8.71
C LYS A 8 1.97 -1.78 -9.79
N LYS A 9 1.43 -2.96 -9.48
CA LYS A 9 0.60 -3.73 -10.40
C LYS A 9 -0.79 -3.12 -10.56
N LEU A 10 -1.39 -2.64 -9.47
CA LEU A 10 -2.80 -2.21 -9.42
C LEU A 10 -3.01 -0.71 -9.61
N ASN A 11 -2.03 0.13 -9.27
CA ASN A 11 -2.19 1.57 -9.43
C ASN A 11 -2.38 1.98 -10.88
N ASN A 12 -3.22 2.99 -11.07
CA ASN A 12 -3.62 3.48 -12.38
C ASN A 12 -4.22 2.38 -13.26
N THR A 13 -5.05 1.56 -12.65
CA THR A 13 -5.80 0.54 -13.37
C THR A 13 -7.30 0.75 -13.26
N LYS A 14 -8.03 0.14 -14.16
CA LYS A 14 -9.49 0.08 -14.17
C LYS A 14 -9.94 -1.33 -14.47
N VAL A 15 -11.10 -1.71 -13.94
CA VAL A 15 -11.64 -3.07 -14.10
C VAL A 15 -13.15 -3.05 -14.28
N TYR A 16 -13.62 -3.89 -15.18
CA TYR A 16 -15.05 -4.22 -15.30
C TYR A 16 -15.39 -5.34 -14.32
N LEU A 17 -16.22 -5.03 -13.33
CA LEU A 17 -16.52 -5.91 -12.20
C LEU A 17 -17.57 -6.97 -12.50
N GLY A 18 -18.53 -6.68 -13.41
CA GLY A 18 -19.64 -7.56 -13.66
C GLY A 18 -20.39 -7.93 -12.37
N LYS A 19 -20.52 -9.22 -12.12
CA LYS A 19 -21.12 -9.78 -10.89
C LYS A 19 -20.17 -9.90 -9.71
N HIS A 20 -18.89 -9.58 -9.89
CA HIS A 20 -17.82 -9.79 -8.90
C HIS A 20 -17.53 -8.56 -8.04
N SER A 21 -18.40 -7.53 -8.08
CA SER A 21 -18.15 -6.26 -7.40
C SER A 21 -17.86 -6.41 -5.91
N GLU A 22 -18.64 -7.22 -5.20
CA GLU A 22 -18.44 -7.45 -3.76
C GLU A 22 -17.13 -8.17 -3.46
N GLU A 23 -16.82 -9.22 -4.21
CA GLU A 23 -15.64 -10.06 -4.04
C GLU A 23 -14.35 -9.27 -4.31
N VAL A 24 -14.33 -8.50 -5.40
CA VAL A 24 -13.18 -7.65 -5.76
C VAL A 24 -12.96 -6.54 -4.73
N GLN A 25 -14.01 -5.88 -4.27
CA GLN A 25 -13.88 -4.85 -3.24
C GLN A 25 -13.30 -5.42 -1.94
N LYS A 26 -13.81 -6.56 -1.47
CA LYS A 26 -13.27 -7.24 -0.27
C LYS A 26 -11.79 -7.54 -0.44
N LYS A 27 -11.40 -8.11 -1.58
CA LYS A 27 -10.01 -8.41 -1.88
C LYS A 27 -9.13 -7.16 -1.88
N LEU A 28 -9.59 -6.06 -2.47
CA LEU A 28 -8.85 -4.79 -2.48
C LEU A 28 -8.71 -4.20 -1.07
N PHE A 29 -9.74 -4.32 -0.21
CA PHE A 29 -9.63 -3.89 1.19
C PHE A 29 -8.62 -4.74 1.98
N GLU A 30 -8.58 -6.06 1.75
CA GLU A 30 -7.55 -6.93 2.32
C GLU A 30 -6.14 -6.51 1.87
N LEU A 31 -5.99 -6.04 0.64
CA LEU A 31 -4.74 -5.51 0.08
C LEU A 31 -4.43 -4.07 0.52
N GLY A 32 -5.22 -3.49 1.43
CA GLY A 32 -5.00 -2.17 2.02
C GLY A 32 -5.64 -0.99 1.28
N TYR A 33 -6.43 -1.24 0.23
CA TYR A 33 -7.17 -0.18 -0.47
C TYR A 33 -8.39 0.30 0.33
N SER A 34 -8.83 1.52 0.08
CA SER A 34 -10.02 2.09 0.70
C SER A 34 -10.76 3.03 -0.27
N TRP A 35 -11.98 3.38 0.06
CA TRP A 35 -12.67 4.49 -0.58
C TRP A 35 -12.03 5.83 -0.19
N GLY A 36 -12.26 6.87 -0.98
CA GLY A 36 -11.70 8.21 -0.75
C GLY A 36 -12.01 8.84 0.62
N ASN A 37 -12.99 8.31 1.34
CA ASN A 37 -13.32 8.69 2.72
C ASN A 37 -12.65 7.78 3.77
N GLY A 38 -11.77 6.87 3.37
CA GLY A 38 -11.08 5.92 4.24
C GLY A 38 -11.87 4.67 4.61
N ASN A 39 -13.09 4.51 4.09
CA ASN A 39 -13.93 3.34 4.39
C ASN A 39 -13.45 2.08 3.65
N THR A 40 -13.58 0.92 4.31
CA THR A 40 -13.23 -0.41 3.81
C THR A 40 -14.41 -1.38 3.85
N TYR A 41 -15.62 -0.89 3.63
CA TYR A 41 -16.80 -1.73 3.47
C TYR A 41 -17.30 -1.72 2.03
N VAL A 42 -17.92 -2.81 1.62
CA VAL A 42 -18.48 -2.95 0.27
C VAL A 42 -19.52 -1.85 0.03
N SER A 43 -19.22 -1.03 -0.95
CA SER A 43 -20.10 0.07 -1.38
C SER A 43 -20.41 -0.07 -2.86
N TYR A 44 -21.57 0.42 -3.26
CA TYR A 44 -21.95 0.45 -4.68
C TYR A 44 -21.86 -0.92 -5.39
N PRO A 45 -22.43 -2.00 -4.85
CA PRO A 45 -22.25 -3.36 -5.37
C PRO A 45 -22.82 -3.55 -6.79
N THR A 46 -23.66 -2.62 -7.23
CA THR A 46 -24.27 -2.64 -8.57
C THR A 46 -23.49 -1.84 -9.62
N LYS A 47 -22.45 -1.09 -9.21
CA LYS A 47 -21.65 -0.31 -10.16
C LYS A 47 -20.67 -1.22 -10.89
N PRO A 48 -20.70 -1.20 -12.23
CA PRO A 48 -19.93 -2.18 -13.02
C PRO A 48 -18.46 -1.82 -13.19
N PHE A 49 -18.06 -0.57 -12.97
CA PHE A 49 -16.71 -0.08 -13.26
C PHE A 49 -16.02 0.41 -12.00
N LEU A 50 -14.82 -0.09 -11.75
CA LEU A 50 -13.95 0.31 -10.65
C LEU A 50 -12.65 0.88 -11.20
N PHE A 51 -12.17 1.95 -10.57
CA PHE A 51 -10.89 2.60 -10.85
C PHE A 51 -10.01 2.54 -9.62
N ILE A 52 -8.74 2.23 -9.83
CA ILE A 52 -7.72 2.17 -8.77
C ILE A 52 -6.75 3.32 -9.03
N SER A 53 -6.75 4.31 -8.14
CA SER A 53 -6.13 5.61 -8.35
C SER A 53 -4.60 5.60 -8.26
N THR A 54 -3.96 6.54 -8.98
CA THR A 54 -2.52 6.84 -8.88
C THR A 54 -2.17 7.99 -7.95
N TYR A 55 -3.11 8.89 -7.70
CA TYR A 55 -2.78 10.17 -7.05
C TYR A 55 -2.72 10.08 -5.53
N ASN A 56 -3.48 9.16 -4.98
CA ASN A 56 -3.44 8.86 -3.56
C ASN A 56 -3.36 7.35 -3.44
N ASP A 57 -2.33 6.88 -2.78
CA ASP A 57 -2.10 5.48 -2.58
C ASP A 57 -3.36 4.79 -2.03
N PHE A 58 -3.72 3.68 -2.64
CA PHE A 58 -4.80 2.82 -2.19
C PHE A 58 -6.23 3.41 -2.21
N LEU A 59 -6.53 4.35 -3.12
CA LEU A 59 -7.89 4.85 -3.28
C LEU A 59 -8.66 4.17 -4.41
N LEU A 60 -9.94 3.89 -4.13
CA LEU A 60 -10.89 3.34 -5.07
C LEU A 60 -11.90 4.41 -5.51
N GLY A 61 -12.22 4.39 -6.80
CA GLY A 61 -13.31 5.11 -7.39
C GLY A 61 -14.23 4.17 -8.18
N TYR A 62 -15.44 4.60 -8.49
CA TYR A 62 -16.40 3.80 -9.27
C TYR A 62 -17.11 4.64 -10.32
N SER A 63 -17.66 4.00 -11.35
CA SER A 63 -18.58 4.59 -12.31
C SER A 63 -19.63 3.58 -12.76
N ASP A 64 -20.74 4.07 -13.28
CA ASP A 64 -21.74 3.29 -14.02
C ASP A 64 -21.77 3.67 -15.50
N ASN A 65 -20.88 4.56 -15.93
CA ASN A 65 -20.83 5.09 -17.27
C ASN A 65 -19.72 4.38 -18.10
N LEU A 66 -20.15 3.61 -19.08
CA LEU A 66 -19.24 2.92 -19.99
C LEU A 66 -18.35 3.88 -20.78
N LYS A 67 -18.84 5.08 -21.10
CA LYS A 67 -18.06 6.08 -21.82
C LYS A 67 -16.88 6.56 -20.97
N ASP A 68 -17.14 6.89 -19.68
CA ASP A 68 -16.07 7.31 -18.76
C ASP A 68 -15.02 6.20 -18.61
N PHE A 69 -15.47 4.93 -18.53
CA PHE A 69 -14.56 3.79 -18.44
C PHE A 69 -13.70 3.65 -19.70
N ASN A 70 -14.28 3.80 -20.90
CA ASN A 70 -13.55 3.65 -22.15
C ASN A 70 -12.59 4.83 -22.43
N GLU A 71 -12.97 6.05 -22.04
CA GLU A 71 -12.17 7.26 -22.27
C GLU A 71 -11.05 7.44 -21.24
N ASP A 72 -11.13 6.78 -20.07
CA ASP A 72 -10.09 6.84 -19.06
C ASP A 72 -8.81 6.13 -19.54
N ARG A 73 -7.65 6.74 -19.24
CA ARG A 73 -6.33 6.27 -19.69
C ARG A 73 -5.71 5.21 -18.77
N ALA A 74 -6.36 4.87 -17.67
CA ALA A 74 -5.90 3.80 -16.78
C ALA A 74 -5.81 2.47 -17.53
N LYS A 75 -4.83 1.67 -17.20
CA LYS A 75 -4.65 0.33 -17.77
C LYS A 75 -5.82 -0.55 -17.35
N GLU A 76 -6.48 -1.17 -18.32
CA GLU A 76 -7.52 -2.15 -18.01
C GLU A 76 -6.90 -3.46 -17.56
N ILE A 77 -7.46 -4.02 -16.47
CA ILE A 77 -7.11 -5.31 -15.89
C ILE A 77 -8.38 -6.16 -15.70
N THR A 78 -8.22 -7.44 -15.47
CA THR A 78 -9.33 -8.36 -15.25
C THR A 78 -9.64 -8.53 -13.76
N VAL A 79 -10.81 -9.09 -13.46
CA VAL A 79 -11.18 -9.51 -12.11
C VAL A 79 -10.20 -10.54 -11.56
N GLU A 80 -9.79 -11.49 -12.41
CA GLU A 80 -8.83 -12.54 -12.08
C GLU A 80 -7.46 -11.98 -11.73
N ASP A 81 -7.03 -10.89 -12.37
CA ASP A 81 -5.78 -10.19 -12.05
C ASP A 81 -5.75 -9.66 -10.62
N ILE A 82 -6.91 -9.30 -10.06
CA ILE A 82 -7.05 -8.82 -8.68
C ILE A 82 -7.22 -9.99 -7.72
N LEU A 83 -8.16 -10.89 -7.99
CA LEU A 83 -8.49 -12.00 -7.09
C LEU A 83 -7.33 -13.00 -6.95
N GLY A 84 -6.51 -13.15 -7.99
CA GLY A 84 -5.31 -13.99 -7.97
C GLY A 84 -4.08 -13.38 -7.28
N ILE A 85 -4.20 -12.18 -6.69
CA ILE A 85 -3.10 -11.60 -5.93
C ILE A 85 -3.00 -12.31 -4.58
N GLU A 86 -1.85 -12.91 -4.34
CA GLU A 86 -1.45 -13.42 -3.03
C GLU A 86 -0.41 -12.46 -2.45
N GLU A 87 -0.74 -11.87 -1.29
CA GLU A 87 0.23 -11.09 -0.53
C GLU A 87 1.19 -12.03 0.17
N ASP A 88 2.49 -11.75 0.09
CA ASP A 88 3.50 -12.46 0.87
C ASP A 88 3.35 -12.08 2.35
N VAL A 89 2.68 -12.92 3.09
CA VAL A 89 2.40 -12.73 4.53
C VAL A 89 3.70 -12.65 5.36
N ASN A 90 4.85 -12.94 4.74
CA ASN A 90 6.15 -12.96 5.39
C ASN A 90 6.90 -11.61 5.40
N THR A 91 6.26 -10.53 4.96
CA THR A 91 6.91 -9.20 4.86
C THR A 91 6.59 -8.26 6.01
N SER A 92 5.68 -8.61 6.91
CA SER A 92 5.41 -7.81 8.10
C SER A 92 6.23 -8.29 9.29
N PHE A 93 6.86 -7.35 10.02
CA PHE A 93 7.62 -7.68 11.21
C PHE A 93 6.67 -7.97 12.37
N LYS A 94 6.79 -9.15 12.96
CA LYS A 94 5.92 -9.59 14.05
C LYS A 94 6.36 -9.04 15.41
N ASN A 95 7.61 -8.58 15.49
CA ASN A 95 8.18 -8.07 16.74
C ASN A 95 9.41 -7.18 16.49
N LYS A 96 9.84 -6.50 17.57
CA LYS A 96 11.01 -5.62 17.56
C LYS A 96 12.28 -6.30 17.06
N GLN A 97 12.50 -7.56 17.43
CA GLN A 97 13.73 -8.27 17.09
C GLN A 97 13.86 -8.47 15.57
N GLU A 98 12.81 -8.93 14.92
CA GLU A 98 12.77 -9.10 13.47
C GLU A 98 13.00 -7.78 12.73
N LEU A 99 12.39 -6.69 13.22
CA LEU A 99 12.61 -5.36 12.66
C LEU A 99 14.06 -4.92 12.76
N LEU A 100 14.69 -5.08 13.93
CA LEU A 100 16.09 -4.70 14.15
C LEU A 100 17.05 -5.53 13.31
N GLU A 101 16.80 -6.82 13.17
CA GLU A 101 17.59 -7.71 12.31
C GLU A 101 17.51 -7.30 10.84
N GLU A 102 16.32 -6.89 10.40
CA GLU A 102 16.14 -6.41 9.03
C GLU A 102 16.78 -5.02 8.83
N MET A 103 16.60 -4.09 9.77
CA MET A 103 17.26 -2.79 9.72
C MET A 103 18.78 -2.89 9.64
N ALA A 104 19.39 -3.90 10.28
CA ALA A 104 20.83 -4.13 10.22
C ALA A 104 21.32 -4.55 8.84
N LYS A 105 20.46 -5.06 7.97
CA LYS A 105 20.79 -5.43 6.58
C LYS A 105 20.79 -4.22 5.63
N HIS A 106 20.17 -3.11 6.03
CA HIS A 106 20.06 -1.89 5.24
C HIS A 106 21.01 -0.81 5.78
N SER A 107 21.63 -0.03 4.92
CA SER A 107 22.53 1.07 5.34
C SER A 107 22.12 2.36 4.64
N PRO A 108 21.84 3.44 5.37
CA PRO A 108 21.63 3.60 6.81
C PRO A 108 20.16 3.33 7.19
N TYR A 109 19.83 2.21 7.71
CA TYR A 109 18.52 1.77 8.22
C TYR A 109 17.37 1.60 7.19
N GLY A 110 17.54 2.04 5.94
CA GLY A 110 16.60 1.79 4.86
C GLY A 110 15.29 2.60 4.89
N TRP A 111 14.45 2.30 3.92
CA TRP A 111 13.11 2.87 3.80
C TRP A 111 12.07 1.85 4.26
N ILE A 112 11.08 2.32 5.00
CA ILE A 112 9.94 1.52 5.45
C ILE A 112 8.62 2.05 4.89
N THR A 113 7.68 1.16 4.71
CA THR A 113 6.32 1.49 4.30
C THR A 113 5.32 0.53 4.93
N ASN A 114 4.12 1.02 5.19
CA ASN A 114 2.95 0.18 5.46
C ASN A 114 2.00 0.16 4.26
N GLY A 115 2.51 0.52 3.07
CA GLY A 115 1.73 0.63 1.87
C GLY A 115 1.04 1.98 1.67
N CYS A 116 0.65 2.65 2.74
CA CYS A 116 0.01 3.98 2.70
C CYS A 116 0.99 5.11 3.00
N ARG A 117 1.95 4.84 3.87
CA ARG A 117 2.94 5.81 4.33
C ARG A 117 4.32 5.25 4.09
N THR A 118 5.23 6.11 3.69
CA THR A 118 6.63 5.75 3.43
C THR A 118 7.53 6.73 4.14
N GLY A 119 8.49 6.21 4.90
CA GLY A 119 9.49 7.00 5.59
C GLY A 119 10.87 6.40 5.50
N GLN A 120 11.89 7.25 5.56
CA GLN A 120 13.26 6.79 5.70
C GLN A 120 13.63 6.76 7.18
N ILE A 121 14.14 5.62 7.65
CA ILE A 121 14.70 5.51 9.00
C ILE A 121 16.03 6.23 9.02
N ILE A 122 16.17 7.19 9.94
CA ILE A 122 17.39 8.01 10.07
C ILE A 122 18.15 7.77 11.37
N SER A 123 17.49 7.25 12.37
CA SER A 123 18.11 6.83 13.65
C SER A 123 17.26 5.79 14.36
N CYS A 124 17.87 4.98 15.21
CA CYS A 124 17.19 4.07 16.10
C CYS A 124 17.93 3.97 17.45
N ASP A 125 17.18 3.65 18.49
CA ASP A 125 17.67 3.37 19.84
C ASP A 125 16.94 2.16 20.44
N ASP A 126 17.05 1.95 21.74
CA ASP A 126 16.40 0.84 22.45
C ASP A 126 14.89 1.01 22.64
N GLN A 127 14.36 2.21 22.44
CA GLN A 127 12.95 2.55 22.61
C GLN A 127 12.18 2.59 21.30
N GLY A 128 12.84 2.99 20.19
CA GLY A 128 12.18 3.16 18.91
C GLY A 128 13.12 3.61 17.81
N PHE A 129 12.56 4.17 16.77
CA PHE A 129 13.28 4.70 15.63
C PHE A 129 12.66 6.00 15.13
N THR A 130 13.49 6.85 14.53
CA THR A 130 13.05 8.10 13.92
C THR A 130 13.01 7.92 12.42
N ILE A 131 11.90 8.34 11.82
CA ILE A 131 11.74 8.39 10.37
C ILE A 131 11.60 9.83 9.90
N ILE A 132 11.97 10.05 8.65
CA ILE A 132 11.62 11.23 7.88
C ILE A 132 10.49 10.87 6.91
N GLU A 133 9.36 11.53 7.06
CA GLU A 133 8.19 11.37 6.22
C GLU A 133 7.67 12.75 5.80
N HIS A 134 7.54 13.02 4.50
CA HIS A 134 7.09 14.32 3.99
C HIS A 134 7.79 15.53 4.64
N LEU A 135 9.11 15.46 4.82
CA LEU A 135 9.94 16.49 5.49
C LEU A 135 9.62 16.68 6.99
N ARG A 136 8.96 15.74 7.62
CA ARG A 136 8.70 15.72 9.06
C ARG A 136 9.45 14.59 9.72
N LEU A 137 10.02 14.88 10.86
CA LEU A 137 10.62 13.88 11.73
C LEU A 137 9.53 13.29 12.62
N MET A 138 9.47 11.96 12.67
CA MET A 138 8.56 11.25 13.55
C MET A 138 9.32 10.17 14.29
N PHE A 139 9.24 10.19 15.63
CA PHE A 139 9.74 9.10 16.46
C PHE A 139 8.64 8.07 16.65
N ILE A 140 8.94 6.80 16.37
CA ILE A 140 8.01 5.66 16.47
C ILE A 140 8.58 4.72 17.50
N ARG A 141 7.83 4.52 18.59
CA ARG A 141 8.19 3.52 19.60
C ARG A 141 7.93 2.13 19.08
N TYR A 142 8.76 1.16 19.44
CA TYR A 142 8.56 -0.23 19.05
C TYR A 142 7.22 -0.79 19.52
N GLU A 143 6.70 -0.33 20.66
CA GLU A 143 5.39 -0.72 21.19
C GLU A 143 4.19 -0.16 20.41
N ASP A 144 4.42 0.91 19.63
CA ASP A 144 3.39 1.60 18.83
C ASP A 144 3.45 1.21 17.33
N ILE A 145 4.33 0.30 16.93
CA ILE A 145 4.52 -0.06 15.51
C ILE A 145 3.19 -0.49 14.88
N ASP A 146 2.45 -1.38 15.54
CA ASP A 146 1.19 -1.91 15.05
C ASP A 146 0.14 -0.80 14.83
N LYS A 147 0.22 0.27 15.62
CA LYS A 147 -0.71 1.39 15.53
C LYS A 147 -0.45 2.29 14.33
N TYR A 148 0.80 2.50 13.99
CA TYR A 148 1.21 3.43 12.93
C TYR A 148 1.63 2.72 11.64
N TYR A 149 2.10 1.48 11.75
CA TYR A 149 2.70 0.71 10.68
C TYR A 149 2.40 -0.79 10.83
N GLY A 150 1.13 -1.15 11.06
CA GLY A 150 0.69 -2.52 11.35
C GLY A 150 1.15 -3.59 10.34
N ASP A 151 1.51 -3.16 9.12
CA ASP A 151 2.06 -4.02 8.07
C ASP A 151 3.37 -3.42 7.54
N LEU A 152 4.29 -3.16 8.44
CA LEU A 152 5.57 -2.55 8.11
C LEU A 152 6.42 -3.47 7.24
N THR A 153 6.89 -2.97 6.10
CA THR A 153 7.85 -3.65 5.23
C THR A 153 8.99 -2.72 4.86
N PHE A 154 10.17 -3.30 4.61
CA PHE A 154 11.26 -2.55 3.98
C PHE A 154 11.04 -2.42 2.48
N MET A 155 11.32 -1.24 1.99
CA MET A 155 11.33 -0.99 0.55
C MET A 155 12.74 -1.18 0.01
N ASP A 156 12.84 -1.86 -1.11
CA ASP A 156 14.07 -1.93 -1.89
C ASP A 156 14.25 -0.60 -2.65
N ARG A 157 14.73 0.42 -1.90
CA ARG A 157 15.11 1.71 -2.45
C ARG A 157 16.56 1.99 -2.12
N ASP A 158 17.30 2.46 -3.11
CA ASP A 158 18.64 3.01 -2.87
C ASP A 158 18.59 4.08 -1.79
N PRO A 159 19.55 4.11 -0.85
CA PRO A 159 19.64 5.19 0.11
C PRO A 159 19.75 6.52 -0.65
N PHE A 160 19.11 7.55 -0.13
CA PHE A 160 19.10 8.88 -0.71
C PHE A 160 20.55 9.32 -0.96
N LYS A 161 21.01 9.27 -2.19
CA LYS A 161 22.25 9.94 -2.59
C LYS A 161 21.91 11.42 -2.62
N LEU A 162 22.38 12.15 -1.61
CA LEU A 162 22.53 13.59 -1.76
C LEU A 162 23.39 13.77 -3.00
N SER A 163 22.80 14.32 -4.05
CA SER A 163 23.57 14.74 -5.22
C SER A 163 24.60 15.76 -4.73
N ASP A 164 25.86 15.44 -4.94
CA ASP A 164 26.98 16.37 -4.79
C ASP A 164 26.72 17.66 -5.57
#